data_06ea3dbae9a875112e88a446f3593e4d
#
_entry.id   06ea3dbae9a875112e88a446f3593e4d
#
_cell.length_a   1.000
_cell.length_b   1.000
_cell.length_c   1.000
_cell.angle_alpha   90.00
_cell.angle_beta   90.00
_cell.angle_gamma   90.00
#
_symmetry.space_group_name_H-M   'P 1'
#
loop_
_entity.id
_entity.type
_entity.pdbx_description
1 polymer ?
#
loop_
_entity_poly.entity_id
_entity_poly.type
_entity_poly.pdbx_seq_one_letter_code
_entity_poly.pdbx_strand_id
1 'polypeptide(L)'
;RLPGGRAMLQVPDTYYYLSPDDAERVLVEAWGNPPGIETLGMLFQAGQTPLDDTWGVNIYFDAIGYVSDEDAADIDFDDILRDLQAATRASNSERERLGFESVELIGWSPEPRYDGETHQLYWGKLLRFEGVDGLTLNYEAQTLGRRGVLVMNFIAGDYHLDEIIEAAPQVLDMPEYTVGNRYMDFDPSMDEVAAVGVGGLIAGGILQKTGLLAILLAFFKKGWVIIIAAGAAIWRFASAMLGRRKSDSTDQ
;
A
#
# COMPACT_ATOMS: atom_id res chain seq x y z
N ARG A 1 10.15 -13.59 -12.92
CA ARG A 1 9.39 -14.36 -11.93
C ARG A 1 9.57 -13.73 -10.57
N LEU A 2 8.49 -13.43 -9.87
CA LEU A 2 8.55 -12.87 -8.52
C LEU A 2 9.13 -13.90 -7.52
N PRO A 3 9.76 -13.44 -6.44
CA PRO A 3 10.21 -14.30 -5.34
C PRO A 3 9.08 -15.21 -4.83
N GLY A 4 9.42 -16.44 -4.42
CA GLY A 4 8.44 -17.45 -4.04
C GLY A 4 7.76 -18.15 -5.23
N GLY A 5 7.91 -17.64 -6.44
CA GLY A 5 7.51 -18.30 -7.70
C GLY A 5 6.01 -18.42 -7.94
N ARG A 6 5.17 -17.75 -7.14
CA ARG A 6 3.71 -17.80 -7.26
C ARG A 6 3.19 -17.01 -8.46
N ALA A 7 3.88 -15.94 -8.84
CA ALA A 7 3.50 -15.09 -9.95
C ALA A 7 4.72 -14.72 -10.82
N MET A 8 4.43 -14.36 -12.06
CA MET A 8 5.35 -13.70 -12.99
C MET A 8 4.94 -12.24 -13.12
N LEU A 9 5.91 -11.35 -13.34
CA LEU A 9 5.68 -9.95 -13.61
C LEU A 9 6.20 -9.64 -15.01
N GLN A 10 5.33 -9.20 -15.90
CA GLN A 10 5.68 -8.76 -17.25
C GLN A 10 5.85 -7.25 -17.24
N VAL A 11 7.10 -6.79 -17.09
CA VAL A 11 7.43 -5.37 -16.99
C VAL A 11 7.72 -4.82 -18.39
N PRO A 12 6.90 -3.91 -18.92
CA PRO A 12 7.18 -3.25 -20.20
C PRO A 12 8.31 -2.23 -20.06
N ASP A 13 8.88 -1.79 -21.19
CA ASP A 13 10.01 -0.86 -21.23
C ASP A 13 9.69 0.54 -20.61
N THR A 14 8.41 0.84 -20.41
CA THR A 14 7.94 2.06 -19.73
C THR A 14 8.11 2.02 -18.22
N TYR A 15 8.47 0.86 -17.65
CA TYR A 15 8.74 0.66 -16.23
C TYR A 15 10.04 -0.11 -16.01
N TYR A 16 10.55 -0.07 -14.80
CA TYR A 16 11.59 -0.98 -14.34
C TYR A 16 11.25 -1.56 -12.98
N TYR A 17 11.81 -2.71 -12.72
CA TYR A 17 11.59 -3.46 -11.48
C TYR A 17 12.86 -3.44 -10.63
N LEU A 18 12.68 -3.12 -9.35
CA LEU A 18 13.69 -3.27 -8.31
C LEU A 18 13.51 -4.61 -7.60
N SER A 19 14.62 -5.29 -7.36
CA SER A 19 14.65 -6.53 -6.57
C SER A 19 14.16 -6.27 -5.13
N PRO A 20 13.77 -7.31 -4.35
CA PRO A 20 13.40 -7.12 -2.95
C PRO A 20 14.46 -6.39 -2.13
N ASP A 21 15.74 -6.71 -2.31
CA ASP A 21 16.84 -6.07 -1.59
C ASP A 21 16.97 -4.58 -1.95
N ASP A 22 16.82 -4.23 -3.22
CA ASP A 22 16.85 -2.83 -3.66
C ASP A 22 15.58 -2.09 -3.25
N ALA A 23 14.42 -2.76 -3.29
CA ALA A 23 13.15 -2.21 -2.82
C ALA A 23 13.19 -1.92 -1.31
N GLU A 24 13.74 -2.82 -0.49
CA GLU A 24 13.94 -2.59 0.94
C GLU A 24 14.84 -1.38 1.19
N ARG A 25 15.91 -1.21 0.43
CA ARG A 25 16.77 -0.02 0.53
C ARG A 25 16.01 1.27 0.18
N VAL A 26 15.18 1.25 -0.85
CA VAL A 26 14.32 2.41 -1.17
C VAL A 26 13.37 2.69 -0.03
N LEU A 27 12.65 1.67 0.43
CA LEU A 27 11.66 1.82 1.49
C LEU A 27 12.29 2.32 2.80
N VAL A 28 13.43 1.77 3.20
CA VAL A 28 14.07 2.06 4.50
C VAL A 28 15.02 3.25 4.43
N GLU A 29 15.98 3.24 3.50
CA GLU A 29 17.05 4.24 3.47
C GLU A 29 16.62 5.54 2.78
N ALA A 30 15.91 5.45 1.64
CA ALA A 30 15.48 6.60 0.89
C ALA A 30 14.20 7.22 1.44
N TRP A 31 13.21 6.38 1.77
CA TRP A 31 11.89 6.82 2.23
C TRP A 31 11.71 6.78 3.76
N GLY A 32 12.72 6.31 4.52
CA GLY A 32 12.78 6.37 5.98
C GLY A 32 11.84 5.44 6.72
N ASN A 33 11.36 4.39 6.06
CA ASN A 33 10.48 3.40 6.70
C ASN A 33 11.25 2.53 7.71
N PRO A 34 10.60 1.98 8.75
CA PRO A 34 11.18 0.94 9.59
C PRO A 34 11.59 -0.28 8.77
N PRO A 35 12.67 -0.98 9.16
CA PRO A 35 13.09 -2.19 8.49
C PRO A 35 12.10 -3.34 8.69
N GLY A 36 12.15 -4.34 7.79
CA GLY A 36 11.32 -5.53 7.85
C GLY A 36 9.96 -5.41 7.18
N ILE A 37 9.81 -4.47 6.22
CA ILE A 37 8.66 -4.43 5.34
C ILE A 37 8.75 -5.59 4.36
N GLU A 38 7.71 -6.41 4.31
CA GLU A 38 7.62 -7.46 3.31
C GLU A 38 7.48 -6.82 1.92
N THR A 39 8.40 -7.18 1.03
CA THR A 39 8.36 -6.78 -0.38
C THR A 39 8.82 -7.91 -1.28
N LEU A 40 8.15 -8.06 -2.40
CA LEU A 40 8.61 -8.90 -3.51
C LEU A 40 9.36 -8.07 -4.54
N GLY A 41 9.47 -6.76 -4.33
CA GLY A 41 10.12 -5.79 -5.20
C GLY A 41 9.25 -4.56 -5.44
N MET A 42 9.78 -3.60 -6.17
CA MET A 42 9.07 -2.37 -6.52
C MET A 42 9.12 -2.10 -8.03
N LEU A 43 8.10 -1.38 -8.52
CA LEU A 43 8.06 -0.83 -9.87
C LEU A 43 8.17 0.68 -9.83
N PHE A 44 8.89 1.23 -10.78
CA PHE A 44 8.95 2.67 -11.08
C PHE A 44 8.84 2.91 -12.58
N GLN A 45 8.41 4.09 -12.96
CA GLN A 45 8.40 4.53 -14.35
C GLN A 45 9.83 4.65 -14.88
N ALA A 46 10.05 4.25 -16.14
CA ALA A 46 11.33 4.40 -16.80
C ALA A 46 11.73 5.88 -16.89
N GLY A 47 12.96 6.19 -16.51
CA GLY A 47 13.48 7.56 -16.48
C GLY A 47 13.22 8.33 -15.19
N GLN A 48 12.46 7.78 -14.24
CA GLN A 48 12.29 8.30 -12.89
C GLN A 48 13.13 7.48 -11.90
N THR A 49 13.49 8.09 -10.79
CA THR A 49 14.18 7.38 -9.69
C THR A 49 13.37 7.49 -8.40
N PRO A 50 13.60 6.61 -7.41
CA PRO A 50 12.92 6.69 -6.11
C PRO A 50 13.16 7.98 -5.33
N LEU A 51 14.08 8.84 -5.78
CA LEU A 51 14.43 10.13 -5.16
C LEU A 51 13.77 11.32 -5.87
N ASP A 52 13.15 11.09 -7.02
CA ASP A 52 12.40 12.10 -7.75
C ASP A 52 11.01 12.27 -7.14
N ASP A 53 10.33 13.35 -7.50
CA ASP A 53 8.93 13.57 -7.20
C ASP A 53 8.07 12.71 -8.14
N THR A 54 7.86 11.47 -7.77
CA THR A 54 7.17 10.44 -8.56
C THR A 54 6.47 9.44 -7.64
N TRP A 55 5.72 8.53 -8.26
CA TRP A 55 5.12 7.41 -7.55
C TRP A 55 5.88 6.12 -7.81
N GLY A 56 5.80 5.21 -6.85
CA GLY A 56 6.31 3.84 -6.96
C GLY A 56 5.28 2.82 -6.52
N VAL A 57 5.44 1.58 -6.94
CA VAL A 57 4.53 0.47 -6.58
C VAL A 57 5.31 -0.55 -5.79
N ASN A 58 4.97 -0.72 -4.51
CA ASN A 58 5.48 -1.84 -3.71
C ASN A 58 4.63 -3.07 -3.95
N ILE A 59 5.27 -4.21 -4.23
CA ILE A 59 4.62 -5.49 -4.50
C ILE A 59 4.87 -6.41 -3.31
N TYR A 60 3.83 -7.02 -2.77
CA TYR A 60 3.95 -8.04 -1.74
C TYR A 60 2.85 -9.11 -1.86
N PHE A 61 2.97 -10.19 -1.11
CA PHE A 61 1.99 -11.28 -1.13
C PHE A 61 1.47 -11.56 0.28
N ASP A 62 0.15 -11.42 0.46
CA ASP A 62 -0.53 -11.79 1.69
C ASP A 62 -1.00 -13.25 1.63
N ALA A 63 -0.32 -14.12 2.39
CA ALA A 63 -0.62 -15.54 2.47
C ALA A 63 -1.76 -15.83 3.48
N ILE A 64 -2.96 -15.33 3.17
CA ILE A 64 -4.14 -15.42 4.07
C ILE A 64 -5.08 -16.56 3.76
N GLY A 65 -4.76 -17.38 2.77
CA GLY A 65 -5.64 -18.42 2.25
C GLY A 65 -6.46 -17.95 1.04
N TYR A 66 -7.33 -18.81 0.57
CA TYR A 66 -8.26 -18.51 -0.52
C TYR A 66 -9.34 -17.53 -0.04
N VAL A 67 -9.44 -16.39 -0.70
CA VAL A 67 -10.47 -15.39 -0.41
C VAL A 67 -11.67 -15.63 -1.30
N SER A 68 -12.82 -15.99 -0.70
CA SER A 68 -14.07 -16.10 -1.46
C SER A 68 -14.54 -14.73 -1.93
N ASP A 69 -15.04 -14.66 -3.14
CA ASP A 69 -15.63 -13.45 -3.74
C ASP A 69 -17.17 -13.47 -3.76
N GLU A 70 -17.78 -14.43 -3.06
CA GLU A 70 -19.24 -14.57 -2.95
C GLU A 70 -19.91 -13.32 -2.34
N ASP A 71 -19.20 -12.58 -1.47
CA ASP A 71 -19.70 -11.35 -0.84
C ASP A 71 -19.54 -10.10 -1.71
N ALA A 72 -18.83 -10.18 -2.82
CA ALA A 72 -18.41 -9.01 -3.59
C ALA A 72 -19.57 -8.14 -4.13
N ALA A 73 -20.72 -8.76 -4.43
CA ALA A 73 -21.90 -8.05 -4.95
C ALA A 73 -22.73 -7.33 -3.86
N ASP A 74 -22.54 -7.68 -2.59
CA ASP A 74 -23.34 -7.21 -1.46
C ASP A 74 -22.58 -6.24 -0.54
N ILE A 75 -21.38 -5.80 -0.96
CA ILE A 75 -20.53 -4.91 -0.16
C ILE A 75 -21.09 -3.49 -0.15
N ASP A 76 -21.33 -2.95 1.04
CA ASP A 76 -21.61 -1.53 1.25
C ASP A 76 -20.31 -0.77 1.52
N PHE A 77 -19.78 -0.10 0.50
CA PHE A 77 -18.51 0.66 0.61
C PHE A 77 -18.63 1.89 1.50
N ASP A 78 -19.82 2.47 1.64
CA ASP A 78 -20.07 3.60 2.53
C ASP A 78 -20.04 3.15 4.00
N ASP A 79 -20.57 1.97 4.32
CA ASP A 79 -20.48 1.38 5.65
C ASP A 79 -19.02 1.10 6.02
N ILE A 80 -18.27 0.46 5.12
CA ILE A 80 -16.83 0.21 5.32
C ILE A 80 -16.06 1.51 5.52
N LEU A 81 -16.33 2.55 4.73
CA LEU A 81 -15.67 3.84 4.88
C LEU A 81 -15.95 4.47 6.24
N ARG A 82 -17.22 4.45 6.70
CA ARG A 82 -17.58 4.98 8.03
C ARG A 82 -16.85 4.26 9.15
N ASP A 83 -16.75 2.93 9.06
CA ASP A 83 -16.05 2.11 10.04
C ASP A 83 -14.54 2.42 10.05
N LEU A 84 -13.92 2.50 8.87
CA LEU A 84 -12.51 2.87 8.71
C LEU A 84 -12.23 4.28 9.23
N GLN A 85 -13.11 5.25 8.96
CA GLN A 85 -12.99 6.61 9.48
C GLN A 85 -13.11 6.65 11.02
N ALA A 86 -14.06 5.89 11.58
CA ALA A 86 -14.23 5.80 13.03
C ALA A 86 -13.00 5.16 13.68
N ALA A 87 -12.50 4.09 13.09
CA ALA A 87 -11.33 3.39 13.52
C ALA A 87 -10.06 4.26 13.42
N THR A 88 -9.89 5.01 12.34
CA THR A 88 -8.78 5.96 12.17
C THR A 88 -8.80 7.03 13.25
N ARG A 89 -9.97 7.64 13.53
CA ARG A 89 -10.12 8.62 14.63
C ARG A 89 -9.77 8.02 15.99
N ALA A 90 -10.21 6.79 16.25
CA ALA A 90 -9.93 6.12 17.53
C ALA A 90 -8.44 5.81 17.75
N SER A 91 -7.68 5.65 16.68
CA SER A 91 -6.24 5.37 16.75
C SER A 91 -5.37 6.59 17.03
N ASN A 92 -5.90 7.80 16.82
CA ASN A 92 -5.09 9.03 16.91
C ASN A 92 -4.51 9.27 18.31
N SER A 93 -5.24 8.96 19.37
CA SER A 93 -4.71 9.10 20.73
C SER A 93 -3.47 8.22 21.00
N GLU A 94 -3.43 7.02 20.42
CA GLU A 94 -2.25 6.15 20.52
C GLU A 94 -1.11 6.64 19.60
N ARG A 95 -1.44 7.18 18.44
CA ARG A 95 -0.47 7.81 17.53
C ARG A 95 0.26 8.96 18.21
N GLU A 96 -0.51 9.90 18.79
CA GLU A 96 0.03 11.04 19.53
C GLU A 96 0.89 10.60 20.71
N ARG A 97 0.47 9.56 21.47
CA ARG A 97 1.26 8.97 22.57
C ARG A 97 2.61 8.42 22.09
N LEU A 98 2.66 7.92 20.85
CA LEU A 98 3.88 7.39 20.22
C LEU A 98 4.71 8.47 19.50
N GLY A 99 4.27 9.73 19.53
CA GLY A 99 4.97 10.86 18.92
C GLY A 99 4.72 11.03 17.42
N PHE A 100 3.58 10.55 16.93
CA PHE A 100 3.19 10.66 15.53
C PHE A 100 2.02 11.63 15.37
N GLU A 101 1.96 12.29 14.22
CA GLU A 101 0.86 13.16 13.86
C GLU A 101 -0.46 12.40 13.79
N SER A 102 -1.56 13.06 14.11
CA SER A 102 -2.89 12.52 13.89
C SER A 102 -3.18 12.40 12.39
N VAL A 103 -4.08 11.46 12.03
CA VAL A 103 -4.47 11.21 10.65
C VAL A 103 -5.98 11.19 10.52
N GLU A 104 -6.48 11.75 9.44
CA GLU A 104 -7.89 11.72 9.06
C GLU A 104 -8.05 10.97 7.74
N LEU A 105 -8.91 9.96 7.70
CA LEU A 105 -9.35 9.33 6.45
C LEU A 105 -10.47 10.20 5.86
N ILE A 106 -10.18 10.86 4.74
CA ILE A 106 -11.09 11.78 4.07
C ILE A 106 -12.17 11.00 3.32
N GLY A 107 -11.77 10.01 2.53
CA GLY A 107 -12.70 9.22 1.74
C GLY A 107 -11.99 8.32 0.74
N TRP A 108 -12.79 7.71 -0.13
CA TRP A 108 -12.30 6.94 -1.25
C TRP A 108 -11.81 7.85 -2.39
N SER A 109 -10.76 7.41 -3.09
CA SER A 109 -10.28 8.04 -4.32
C SER A 109 -9.33 7.12 -5.11
N PRO A 110 -9.83 6.30 -6.04
CA PRO A 110 -11.24 6.02 -6.33
C PRO A 110 -11.92 5.13 -5.28
N GLU A 111 -13.25 5.04 -5.37
CA GLU A 111 -14.06 4.08 -4.63
C GLU A 111 -13.66 2.64 -4.97
N PRO A 112 -13.79 1.69 -4.01
CA PRO A 112 -13.46 0.29 -4.26
C PRO A 112 -14.23 -0.31 -5.43
N ARG A 113 -13.53 -1.12 -6.22
CA ARG A 113 -14.13 -1.90 -7.32
C ARG A 113 -13.52 -3.29 -7.34
N TYR A 114 -14.40 -4.27 -7.54
CA TYR A 114 -14.02 -5.66 -7.76
C TYR A 114 -14.41 -6.08 -9.18
N ASP A 115 -13.48 -6.74 -9.87
CA ASP A 115 -13.70 -7.37 -11.17
C ASP A 115 -13.65 -8.90 -10.98
N GLY A 116 -14.81 -9.54 -11.09
CA GLY A 116 -14.93 -11.00 -10.95
C GLY A 116 -14.38 -11.80 -12.14
N GLU A 117 -14.11 -11.17 -13.29
CA GLU A 117 -13.49 -11.87 -14.44
C GLU A 117 -11.99 -12.01 -14.25
N THR A 118 -11.35 -10.96 -13.74
CA THR A 118 -9.91 -10.92 -13.48
C THR A 118 -9.55 -11.24 -12.03
N HIS A 119 -10.54 -11.32 -11.13
CA HIS A 119 -10.38 -11.46 -9.68
C HIS A 119 -9.47 -10.37 -9.08
N GLN A 120 -9.66 -9.14 -9.58
CA GLN A 120 -8.92 -7.98 -9.15
C GLN A 120 -9.80 -7.03 -8.35
N LEU A 121 -9.23 -6.51 -7.27
CA LEU A 121 -9.84 -5.54 -6.38
C LEU A 121 -8.93 -4.33 -6.26
N TYR A 122 -9.46 -3.12 -6.39
CA TYR A 122 -8.68 -1.90 -6.25
C TYR A 122 -9.49 -0.75 -5.65
N TRP A 123 -8.80 0.11 -4.91
CA TRP A 123 -9.36 1.31 -4.28
C TRP A 123 -8.26 2.31 -3.93
N GLY A 124 -8.65 3.57 -3.74
CA GLY A 124 -7.79 4.60 -3.19
C GLY A 124 -8.37 5.19 -1.91
N LYS A 125 -7.52 5.52 -0.97
CA LYS A 125 -7.85 6.26 0.25
C LYS A 125 -7.10 7.58 0.26
N LEU A 126 -7.83 8.67 0.49
CA LEU A 126 -7.25 9.99 0.73
C LEU A 126 -7.08 10.21 2.23
N LEU A 127 -5.87 10.51 2.64
CA LEU A 127 -5.49 10.72 4.02
C LEU A 127 -4.98 12.15 4.20
N ARG A 128 -5.36 12.77 5.32
CA ARG A 128 -4.82 14.06 5.79
C ARG A 128 -4.02 13.83 7.05
N PHE A 129 -2.78 14.28 7.06
CA PHE A 129 -1.93 14.27 8.25
C PHE A 129 -1.89 15.66 8.87
N GLU A 130 -1.98 15.73 10.20
CA GLU A 130 -1.88 16.99 10.93
C GLU A 130 -0.49 17.61 10.71
N GLY A 131 -0.48 18.92 10.37
CA GLY A 131 0.76 19.65 10.14
C GLY A 131 1.43 19.39 8.78
N VAL A 132 0.80 18.61 7.89
CA VAL A 132 1.29 18.37 6.51
C VAL A 132 0.33 19.02 5.53
N ASP A 133 0.88 19.81 4.61
CA ASP A 133 0.10 20.42 3.52
C ASP A 133 -0.24 19.37 2.46
N GLY A 134 -1.49 19.39 1.97
CA GLY A 134 -1.97 18.45 0.95
C GLY A 134 -2.59 17.18 1.53
N LEU A 135 -2.92 16.25 0.65
CA LEU A 135 -3.45 14.93 0.97
C LEU A 135 -2.46 13.85 0.50
N THR A 136 -2.48 12.73 1.16
CA THR A 136 -1.72 11.54 0.74
C THR A 136 -2.68 10.53 0.14
N LEU A 137 -2.35 10.05 -1.05
CA LEU A 137 -3.04 8.94 -1.70
C LEU A 137 -2.41 7.62 -1.26
N ASN A 138 -3.25 6.73 -0.76
CA ASN A 138 -2.93 5.33 -0.59
C ASN A 138 -3.82 4.53 -1.57
N TYR A 139 -3.27 4.20 -2.75
CA TYR A 139 -3.95 3.41 -3.75
C TYR A 139 -3.44 1.97 -3.70
N GLU A 140 -4.35 1.05 -3.52
CA GLU A 140 -4.07 -0.36 -3.38
C GLU A 140 -4.84 -1.16 -4.44
N ALA A 141 -4.14 -2.06 -5.09
CA ALA A 141 -4.70 -3.01 -6.03
C ALA A 141 -4.29 -4.44 -5.62
N GLN A 142 -5.25 -5.33 -5.63
CA GLN A 142 -5.09 -6.70 -5.19
C GLN A 142 -5.57 -7.67 -6.26
N THR A 143 -4.79 -8.71 -6.53
CA THR A 143 -5.20 -9.83 -7.40
C THR A 143 -5.35 -11.08 -6.54
N LEU A 144 -6.55 -11.64 -6.48
CA LEU A 144 -6.83 -12.85 -5.71
C LEU A 144 -6.15 -14.07 -6.35
N GLY A 145 -5.59 -14.92 -5.51
CA GLY A 145 -4.95 -16.16 -5.93
C GLY A 145 -5.43 -17.36 -5.09
N ARG A 146 -4.91 -18.54 -5.40
CA ARG A 146 -5.27 -19.80 -4.74
C ARG A 146 -5.08 -19.77 -3.23
N ARG A 147 -4.01 -19.12 -2.72
CA ARG A 147 -3.61 -19.20 -1.31
C ARG A 147 -3.29 -17.84 -0.70
N GLY A 148 -3.86 -16.80 -1.24
CA GLY A 148 -3.64 -15.44 -0.77
C GLY A 148 -3.77 -14.43 -1.89
N VAL A 149 -3.29 -13.24 -1.63
CA VAL A 149 -3.51 -12.06 -2.45
C VAL A 149 -2.18 -11.42 -2.83
N LEU A 150 -1.97 -11.18 -4.12
CA LEU A 150 -0.87 -10.36 -4.59
C LEU A 150 -1.29 -8.89 -4.51
N VAL A 151 -0.55 -8.11 -3.77
CA VAL A 151 -0.86 -6.71 -3.50
C VAL A 151 0.13 -5.82 -4.22
N MET A 152 -0.39 -4.83 -4.91
CA MET A 152 0.34 -3.71 -5.49
C MET A 152 -0.10 -2.43 -4.80
N ASN A 153 0.79 -1.85 -4.02
CA ASN A 153 0.53 -0.63 -3.29
C ASN A 153 1.26 0.55 -3.94
N PHE A 154 0.50 1.47 -4.52
CA PHE A 154 0.99 2.71 -5.09
C PHE A 154 1.19 3.73 -3.98
N ILE A 155 2.35 4.35 -3.99
CA ILE A 155 2.82 5.27 -2.96
C ILE A 155 3.12 6.59 -3.63
N ALA A 156 2.37 7.64 -3.26
CA ALA A 156 2.45 8.95 -3.91
C ALA A 156 1.89 10.08 -3.05
N GLY A 157 2.16 11.33 -3.43
CA GLY A 157 1.32 12.46 -3.07
C GLY A 157 -0.02 12.44 -3.83
N ASP A 158 -1.04 13.10 -3.30
CA ASP A 158 -2.39 13.14 -3.89
C ASP A 158 -2.43 13.77 -5.30
N TYR A 159 -1.50 14.65 -5.59
CA TYR A 159 -1.37 15.30 -6.91
C TYR A 159 -0.95 14.34 -8.03
N HIS A 160 -0.50 13.12 -7.72
CA HIS A 160 -0.25 12.06 -8.69
C HIS A 160 -1.47 11.16 -8.96
N LEU A 161 -2.62 11.45 -8.33
CA LEU A 161 -3.82 10.59 -8.45
C LEU A 161 -4.24 10.34 -9.90
N ASP A 162 -4.34 11.39 -10.69
CA ASP A 162 -4.79 11.27 -12.09
C ASP A 162 -3.83 10.41 -12.91
N GLU A 163 -2.52 10.59 -12.69
CA GLU A 163 -1.47 9.81 -13.35
C GLU A 163 -1.52 8.33 -12.93
N ILE A 164 -1.74 8.07 -11.65
CA ILE A 164 -1.89 6.70 -11.12
C ILE A 164 -3.14 6.02 -11.69
N ILE A 165 -4.28 6.72 -11.75
CA ILE A 165 -5.51 6.19 -12.32
C ILE A 165 -5.33 5.82 -13.79
N GLU A 166 -4.60 6.63 -14.56
CA GLU A 166 -4.28 6.35 -15.96
C GLU A 166 -3.32 5.15 -16.11
N ALA A 167 -2.33 5.04 -15.22
CA ALA A 167 -1.32 3.99 -15.25
C ALA A 167 -1.78 2.66 -14.65
N ALA A 168 -2.71 2.68 -13.69
CA ALA A 168 -3.13 1.51 -12.92
C ALA A 168 -3.57 0.32 -13.78
N PRO A 169 -4.38 0.48 -14.86
CA PRO A 169 -4.75 -0.67 -15.69
C PRO A 169 -3.54 -1.40 -16.26
N GLN A 170 -2.54 -0.67 -16.77
CA GLN A 170 -1.31 -1.28 -17.30
C GLN A 170 -0.51 -1.98 -16.21
N VAL A 171 -0.41 -1.40 -15.03
CA VAL A 171 0.32 -1.99 -13.89
C VAL A 171 -0.38 -3.23 -13.38
N LEU A 172 -1.72 -3.23 -13.33
CA LEU A 172 -2.52 -4.36 -12.90
C LEU A 172 -2.49 -5.55 -13.86
N ASP A 173 -2.21 -5.31 -15.12
CA ASP A 173 -2.05 -6.35 -16.15
C ASP A 173 -0.64 -6.99 -16.13
N MET A 174 0.33 -6.42 -15.39
CA MET A 174 1.69 -6.96 -15.35
C MET A 174 1.82 -8.29 -14.61
N PRO A 175 1.15 -8.53 -13.46
CA PRO A 175 1.30 -9.78 -12.73
C PRO A 175 0.40 -10.88 -13.30
N GLU A 176 0.97 -12.08 -13.42
CA GLU A 176 0.25 -13.30 -13.80
C GLU A 176 0.59 -14.42 -12.83
N TYR A 177 -0.41 -15.00 -12.18
CA TYR A 177 -0.20 -16.18 -11.35
C TYR A 177 0.26 -17.37 -12.19
N THR A 178 1.24 -18.08 -11.68
CA THR A 178 1.70 -19.34 -12.29
C THR A 178 0.66 -20.43 -12.11
N VAL A 179 0.67 -21.43 -13.00
CA VAL A 179 -0.20 -22.60 -12.90
C VAL A 179 -0.08 -23.24 -11.51
N GLY A 180 -1.23 -23.55 -10.91
CA GLY A 180 -1.34 -24.07 -9.54
C GLY A 180 -1.39 -23.00 -8.45
N ASN A 181 -1.32 -21.69 -8.81
CA ASN A 181 -1.46 -20.57 -7.89
C ASN A 181 -2.58 -19.60 -8.27
N ARG A 182 -3.26 -19.83 -9.38
CA ARG A 182 -4.37 -19.01 -9.87
C ARG A 182 -5.58 -19.14 -8.93
N TYR A 183 -6.46 -18.17 -8.95
CA TYR A 183 -7.71 -18.20 -8.19
C TYR A 183 -8.53 -19.49 -8.46
N MET A 184 -8.68 -19.83 -9.75
CA MET A 184 -9.41 -21.03 -10.20
C MET A 184 -8.71 -22.37 -9.89
N ASP A 185 -7.46 -22.35 -9.42
CA ASP A 185 -6.72 -23.57 -9.03
C ASP A 185 -7.05 -24.00 -7.58
N PHE A 186 -7.98 -23.31 -6.90
CA PHE A 186 -8.40 -23.63 -5.53
C PHE A 186 -8.94 -25.05 -5.41
N ASP A 187 -8.50 -25.76 -4.37
CA ASP A 187 -8.96 -27.12 -4.04
C ASP A 187 -9.43 -27.14 -2.58
N PRO A 188 -10.75 -27.22 -2.34
CA PRO A 188 -11.31 -27.18 -0.98
C PRO A 188 -10.90 -28.38 -0.11
N SER A 189 -10.32 -29.42 -0.69
CA SER A 189 -9.82 -30.57 0.06
C SER A 189 -8.41 -30.36 0.64
N MET A 190 -7.67 -29.37 0.16
CA MET A 190 -6.26 -29.16 0.51
C MET A 190 -5.92 -27.70 0.91
N ASP A 191 -6.68 -26.74 0.43
CA ASP A 191 -6.38 -25.33 0.62
C ASP A 191 -7.15 -24.74 1.80
N GLU A 192 -6.53 -23.79 2.49
CA GLU A 192 -7.19 -23.02 3.54
C GLU A 192 -8.01 -21.90 2.93
N VAL A 193 -9.22 -21.70 3.43
CA VAL A 193 -10.06 -20.54 3.11
C VAL A 193 -9.71 -19.41 4.06
N ALA A 194 -9.57 -18.21 3.51
CA ALA A 194 -9.35 -17.01 4.31
C ALA A 194 -10.53 -16.78 5.27
N ALA A 195 -10.24 -16.15 6.39
CA ALA A 195 -11.27 -15.82 7.39
C ALA A 195 -12.18 -14.66 6.94
N VAL A 196 -11.88 -14.04 5.81
CA VAL A 196 -12.57 -12.86 5.27
C VAL A 196 -12.80 -13.03 3.77
N GLY A 197 -13.88 -12.44 3.26
CA GLY A 197 -14.16 -12.26 1.84
C GLY A 197 -13.58 -10.95 1.30
N VAL A 198 -14.05 -10.54 0.11
CA VAL A 198 -13.59 -9.30 -0.58
C VAL A 198 -13.86 -8.06 0.26
N GLY A 199 -15.02 -7.95 0.90
CA GLY A 199 -15.34 -6.83 1.79
C GLY A 199 -14.36 -6.71 2.96
N GLY A 200 -13.93 -7.84 3.51
CA GLY A 200 -12.95 -7.88 4.58
C GLY A 200 -11.55 -7.45 4.14
N LEU A 201 -11.16 -7.68 2.88
CA LEU A 201 -9.89 -7.16 2.34
C LEU A 201 -9.88 -5.61 2.33
N ILE A 202 -10.97 -5.00 1.88
CA ILE A 202 -11.12 -3.54 1.84
C ILE A 202 -11.09 -2.95 3.25
N ALA A 203 -11.75 -3.64 4.20
CA ALA A 203 -11.76 -3.25 5.61
C ALA A 203 -10.43 -3.46 6.35
N GLY A 204 -9.42 -4.03 5.68
CA GLY A 204 -8.08 -4.24 6.25
C GLY A 204 -7.75 -5.68 6.66
N GLY A 205 -8.50 -6.67 6.16
CA GLY A 205 -8.08 -8.09 6.08
C GLY A 205 -7.90 -8.90 7.38
N ILE A 206 -8.00 -8.32 8.59
CA ILE A 206 -7.67 -9.04 9.84
C ILE A 206 -8.74 -8.82 10.93
N LEU A 207 -10.01 -8.94 10.56
CA LEU A 207 -11.12 -8.71 11.51
C LEU A 207 -11.30 -9.78 12.59
N GLN A 208 -10.67 -10.94 12.52
CA GLN A 208 -11.14 -12.09 13.32
C GLN A 208 -10.33 -12.52 14.53
N LYS A 209 -9.12 -12.08 14.78
CA LYS A 209 -8.35 -12.66 15.90
C LYS A 209 -7.99 -11.74 17.07
N THR A 210 -8.12 -10.42 16.93
CA THR A 210 -7.54 -9.51 17.94
C THR A 210 -8.32 -8.22 18.26
N GLY A 211 -9.55 -8.09 17.86
CA GLY A 211 -10.35 -6.88 18.15
C GLY A 211 -9.98 -5.68 17.29
N LEU A 212 -10.86 -4.68 17.24
CA LEU A 212 -10.80 -3.50 16.38
C LEU A 212 -9.44 -2.75 16.45
N LEU A 213 -8.81 -2.72 17.63
CA LEU A 213 -7.53 -2.04 17.86
C LEU A 213 -6.34 -2.74 17.16
N ALA A 214 -6.35 -4.06 17.08
CA ALA A 214 -5.29 -4.81 16.42
C ALA A 214 -5.41 -4.78 14.89
N ILE A 215 -6.62 -4.62 14.38
CA ILE A 215 -6.89 -4.38 12.97
C ILE A 215 -6.27 -3.05 12.55
N LEU A 216 -6.50 -2.02 13.33
CA LEU A 216 -5.90 -0.71 13.14
C LEU A 216 -4.39 -0.76 13.22
N LEU A 217 -3.84 -1.45 14.23
CA LEU A 217 -2.38 -1.59 14.38
C LEU A 217 -1.76 -2.42 13.27
N ALA A 218 -2.45 -3.44 12.72
CA ALA A 218 -1.95 -4.23 11.59
C ALA A 218 -2.06 -3.45 10.27
N PHE A 219 -3.17 -2.74 10.07
CA PHE A 219 -3.37 -1.83 8.95
C PHE A 219 -2.32 -0.72 8.95
N PHE A 220 -2.07 -0.14 10.11
CA PHE A 220 -1.03 0.86 10.29
C PHE A 220 0.39 0.25 10.35
N LYS A 221 0.58 -0.99 10.79
CA LYS A 221 1.89 -1.64 10.68
C LYS A 221 2.35 -1.86 9.25
N LYS A 222 1.46 -2.14 8.31
CA LYS A 222 1.80 -2.41 6.90
C LYS A 222 1.70 -1.18 5.99
N GLY A 223 0.75 -0.28 6.19
CA GLY A 223 0.56 0.91 5.35
C GLY A 223 1.20 2.19 5.91
N TRP A 224 1.43 2.23 7.20
CA TRP A 224 1.86 3.40 7.95
C TRP A 224 3.32 3.76 7.80
N VAL A 225 4.11 2.76 7.65
CA VAL A 225 5.55 2.81 7.46
C VAL A 225 5.94 3.65 6.24
N ILE A 226 5.09 3.68 5.23
CA ILE A 226 5.33 4.37 3.96
C ILE A 226 5.14 5.88 4.08
N ILE A 227 4.28 6.35 4.97
CA ILE A 227 3.90 7.77 5.08
C ILE A 227 4.86 8.57 5.97
N ILE A 228 5.48 7.96 6.97
CA ILE A 228 6.51 8.63 7.79
C ILE A 228 7.75 8.95 6.96
N ALA A 229 8.03 8.18 5.94
CA ALA A 229 9.21 8.38 5.11
C ALA A 229 9.20 9.69 4.35
N ALA A 230 8.08 10.10 3.79
CA ALA A 230 7.98 11.38 3.09
C ALA A 230 8.20 12.55 4.06
N GLY A 231 7.61 12.53 5.25
CA GLY A 231 7.77 13.58 6.26
C GLY A 231 9.18 13.64 6.84
N ALA A 232 9.81 12.51 7.14
CA ALA A 232 11.15 12.46 7.70
C ALA A 232 12.24 12.81 6.68
N ALA A 233 12.06 12.45 5.40
CA ALA A 233 12.97 12.83 4.34
C ALA A 233 12.93 14.33 4.08
N ILE A 234 11.74 14.94 4.05
CA ILE A 234 11.55 16.39 3.92
C ILE A 234 12.15 17.13 5.12
N TRP A 235 11.95 16.63 6.34
CA TRP A 235 12.54 17.22 7.55
C TRP A 235 14.07 17.15 7.56
N ARG A 236 14.67 16.02 7.18
CA ARG A 236 16.14 15.88 7.09
C ARG A 236 16.72 16.75 5.99
N PHE A 237 16.03 16.92 4.86
CA PHE A 237 16.47 17.81 3.77
C PHE A 237 16.36 19.28 4.17
N ALA A 238 15.25 19.68 4.80
CA ALA A 238 15.04 21.03 5.31
C ALA A 238 16.04 21.39 6.43
N SER A 239 16.30 20.47 7.38
CA SER A 239 17.28 20.69 8.45
C SER A 239 18.72 20.74 7.94
N ALA A 240 19.06 19.98 6.89
CA ALA A 240 20.37 20.05 6.24
C ALA A 240 20.58 21.37 5.48
N MET A 241 19.51 21.92 4.87
CA MET A 241 19.57 23.26 4.24
C MET A 241 19.67 24.40 5.26
N LEU A 242 18.97 24.31 6.38
CA LEU A 242 19.03 25.29 7.46
C LEU A 242 20.36 25.26 8.23
N GLY A 243 20.97 24.06 8.36
CA GLY A 243 22.30 23.90 8.98
C GLY A 243 23.43 24.50 8.17
N ARG A 244 23.34 24.50 6.84
CA ARG A 244 24.36 25.10 5.96
C ARG A 244 24.36 26.63 5.98
N ARG A 245 23.27 27.30 6.33
CA ARG A 245 23.19 28.77 6.43
C ARG A 245 23.81 29.34 7.69
N LYS A 246 24.15 28.54 8.69
CA LYS A 246 24.76 28.98 9.94
C LYS A 246 26.30 28.94 9.96
N SER A 247 26.96 28.31 8.99
CA SER A 247 28.43 28.22 8.96
C SER A 247 29.13 29.33 8.15
N ASP A 248 28.37 30.14 7.39
CA ASP A 248 28.95 31.21 6.57
C ASP A 248 28.91 32.61 7.22
N SER A 249 28.59 32.76 8.50
CA SER A 249 28.50 34.06 9.18
C SER A 249 29.48 34.25 10.35
N THR A 250 30.60 33.49 10.39
CA THR A 250 31.58 33.62 11.47
C THR A 250 33.02 33.77 10.95
N ASP A 251 33.21 34.46 9.80
CA ASP A 251 34.51 34.97 9.37
C ASP A 251 34.34 36.34 8.71
N GLN A 252 34.22 37.36 9.53
CA GLN A 252 34.63 38.75 9.25
C GLN A 252 35.02 39.44 10.56
#